data_9e6e071be5cffafdad13f1866131cb2d
#
_entry.id   9e6e071be5cffafdad13f1866131cb2d
#
_cell.length_a   1.000
_cell.length_b   1.000
_cell.length_c   1.000
_cell.angle_alpha   90.00
_cell.angle_beta   90.00
_cell.angle_gamma   90.00
#
_symmetry.space_group_name_H-M   'P 1'
#
loop_
_entity.id
_entity.type
_entity.pdbx_description
1 polymer ?
#
loop_
_entity_poly.entity_id
_entity_poly.type
_entity_poly.pdbx_seq_one_letter_code
_entity_poly.pdbx_strand_id
1 'polypeptide(L)'
;MGLTIENIACRNFRSYEQFELDGIGGLTLIVGPNAVGKTNLLEGIQLVTACSSFRSSVPSHLVRAGQDAGMFSAAIRGDGRYLDMELRVSRETREYFVNGKKKRPRDIRGTLPSVLFSPEDLELMKGSQSFKRAQVDQMGAQLSTNYHAVRKDYEKILRQKNRYLKENVSPLFLQSINEVVATVGSQLYRLRCEMIAALSPYLKECYREISGGRESVELVYVPSWLRKSFDLDRIPSVEAIDRAAAQERLISAMEEDAHREHERRISLYGPQLDLVEFYLDGLNAQQFASQGQQRSLVLAFKMAQVELIAERLGQNPVLLLDDVMSELDATRRDALLSLISGEVQTFVTATNAEKVSPALSSLARVVQIGGE
;
A
#
# COMPACT_ATOMS: atom_id res chain seq x y z
N MET A 1 -7.08 20.39 13.22
CA MET A 1 -7.58 18.98 13.26
C MET A 1 -7.85 18.55 11.83
N GLY A 2 -7.22 17.48 11.36
CA GLY A 2 -7.45 16.95 10.02
C GLY A 2 -8.85 16.33 9.84
N LEU A 3 -9.11 15.79 8.65
CA LEU A 3 -10.33 15.06 8.34
C LEU A 3 -10.38 13.72 9.11
N THR A 4 -11.54 13.39 9.67
CA THR A 4 -11.81 12.12 10.35
C THR A 4 -13.13 11.51 9.91
N ILE A 5 -13.26 10.20 10.00
CA ILE A 5 -14.49 9.46 9.73
C ILE A 5 -15.37 9.55 10.98
N GLU A 6 -16.61 10.01 10.85
CA GLU A 6 -17.60 10.09 11.94
C GLU A 6 -18.62 8.95 11.89
N ASN A 7 -18.89 8.44 10.69
CA ASN A 7 -19.86 7.39 10.44
C ASN A 7 -19.38 6.51 9.28
N ILE A 8 -19.73 5.22 9.36
CA ILE A 8 -19.65 4.29 8.22
C ILE A 8 -20.96 3.53 8.10
N ALA A 9 -21.40 3.29 6.85
CA ALA A 9 -22.54 2.43 6.59
C ALA A 9 -22.27 1.56 5.36
N CYS A 10 -22.83 0.37 5.33
CA CYS A 10 -22.79 -0.48 4.15
C CYS A 10 -24.07 -1.28 3.96
N ARG A 11 -24.33 -1.62 2.70
CA ARG A 11 -25.45 -2.48 2.30
C ARG A 11 -25.00 -3.43 1.22
N ASN A 12 -25.32 -4.72 1.37
CA ASN A 12 -24.93 -5.80 0.44
C ASN A 12 -23.42 -5.78 0.09
N PHE A 13 -22.60 -5.48 1.09
CA PHE A 13 -21.14 -5.38 0.93
C PHE A 13 -20.44 -6.54 1.60
N ARG A 14 -19.68 -7.34 0.85
CA ARG A 14 -18.97 -8.52 1.34
C ARG A 14 -19.94 -9.49 2.09
N SER A 15 -19.73 -9.67 3.41
CA SER A 15 -20.59 -10.50 4.27
C SER A 15 -21.81 -9.76 4.81
N TYR A 16 -21.84 -8.43 4.73
CA TYR A 16 -22.86 -7.62 5.33
C TYR A 16 -24.09 -7.46 4.44
N GLU A 17 -25.27 -7.73 4.99
CA GLU A 17 -26.52 -7.29 4.41
C GLU A 17 -26.72 -5.80 4.65
N GLN A 18 -26.61 -5.39 5.89
CA GLN A 18 -26.64 -4.00 6.32
C GLN A 18 -25.77 -3.87 7.58
N PHE A 19 -25.02 -2.78 7.68
CA PHE A 19 -24.27 -2.40 8.86
C PHE A 19 -24.14 -0.88 8.91
N GLU A 20 -24.24 -0.32 10.10
CA GLU A 20 -24.07 1.10 10.36
C GLU A 20 -23.34 1.31 11.68
N LEU A 21 -22.44 2.28 11.71
CA LEU A 21 -21.68 2.67 12.90
C LEU A 21 -21.53 4.18 12.92
N ASP A 22 -22.23 4.82 13.86
CA ASP A 22 -22.17 6.26 14.13
C ASP A 22 -21.19 6.61 15.23
N GLY A 23 -20.85 7.89 15.35
CA GLY A 23 -20.07 8.46 16.45
C GLY A 23 -18.68 7.84 16.58
N ILE A 24 -18.02 7.58 15.47
CA ILE A 24 -16.66 7.04 15.41
C ILE A 24 -15.70 8.08 16.01
N GLY A 25 -14.89 7.63 16.97
CA GLY A 25 -13.88 8.46 17.65
C GLY A 25 -12.47 8.31 17.08
N GLY A 26 -11.48 8.82 17.81
CA GLY A 26 -10.07 8.70 17.45
C GLY A 26 -9.59 7.24 17.42
N LEU A 27 -10.06 6.40 18.31
CA LEU A 27 -9.74 4.98 18.37
C LEU A 27 -11.02 4.13 18.43
N THR A 28 -11.19 3.25 17.46
CA THR A 28 -12.32 2.32 17.37
C THR A 28 -11.82 0.88 17.33
N LEU A 29 -12.26 0.08 18.31
CA LEU A 29 -11.93 -1.33 18.41
C LEU A 29 -13.14 -2.19 17.98
N ILE A 30 -13.01 -2.88 16.86
CA ILE A 30 -14.02 -3.77 16.27
C ILE A 30 -13.73 -5.20 16.74
N VAL A 31 -14.58 -5.74 17.58
CA VAL A 31 -14.40 -7.07 18.21
C VAL A 31 -15.46 -8.05 17.71
N GLY A 32 -15.04 -9.28 17.51
CA GLY A 32 -15.98 -10.36 17.16
C GLY A 32 -15.26 -11.64 16.73
N PRO A 33 -15.98 -12.76 16.59
CA PRO A 33 -15.40 -14.03 16.17
C PRO A 33 -14.65 -13.94 14.82
N ASN A 34 -13.85 -14.96 14.52
CA ASN A 34 -13.23 -15.05 13.18
C ASN A 34 -14.32 -15.21 12.12
N ALA A 35 -14.05 -14.70 10.92
CA ALA A 35 -14.94 -14.74 9.76
C ALA A 35 -16.27 -13.96 9.87
N VAL A 36 -16.52 -13.21 10.96
CA VAL A 36 -17.74 -12.40 11.12
C VAL A 36 -17.77 -11.15 10.21
N GLY A 37 -16.64 -10.77 9.65
CA GLY A 37 -16.57 -9.62 8.70
C GLY A 37 -15.75 -8.42 9.16
N LYS A 38 -15.02 -8.49 10.27
CA LYS A 38 -14.17 -7.38 10.77
C LYS A 38 -13.27 -6.79 9.67
N THR A 39 -12.50 -7.64 9.01
CA THR A 39 -11.64 -7.28 7.87
C THR A 39 -12.41 -6.65 6.71
N ASN A 40 -13.67 -7.04 6.49
CA ASN A 40 -14.51 -6.47 5.43
C ASN A 40 -14.87 -5.00 5.70
N LEU A 41 -15.03 -4.59 6.97
CA LEU A 41 -15.24 -3.19 7.33
C LEU A 41 -13.99 -2.36 7.08
N LEU A 42 -12.80 -2.85 7.48
CA LEU A 42 -11.54 -2.18 7.19
C LEU A 42 -11.30 -2.05 5.68
N GLU A 43 -11.65 -3.07 4.90
CA GLU A 43 -11.58 -3.02 3.44
C GLU A 43 -12.51 -1.94 2.86
N GLY A 44 -13.72 -1.82 3.39
CA GLY A 44 -14.66 -0.76 3.01
C GLY A 44 -14.10 0.63 3.31
N ILE A 45 -13.54 0.83 4.49
CA ILE A 45 -12.88 2.09 4.87
C ILE A 45 -11.70 2.38 3.91
N GLN A 46 -10.83 1.41 3.63
CA GLN A 46 -9.72 1.61 2.71
C GLN A 46 -10.19 1.93 1.28
N LEU A 47 -11.29 1.33 0.84
CA LEU A 47 -11.85 1.60 -0.49
C LEU A 47 -12.34 3.04 -0.62
N VAL A 48 -13.00 3.61 0.39
CA VAL A 48 -13.47 5.00 0.34
C VAL A 48 -12.36 6.01 0.63
N THR A 49 -11.29 5.64 1.33
CA THR A 49 -10.15 6.51 1.64
C THR A 49 -9.05 6.44 0.58
N ALA A 50 -8.47 5.27 0.33
CA ALA A 50 -7.36 5.07 -0.60
C ALA A 50 -7.80 4.69 -2.04
N CYS A 51 -9.10 4.47 -2.28
CA CYS A 51 -9.65 3.96 -3.55
C CYS A 51 -9.00 2.64 -4.01
N SER A 52 -8.57 1.82 -3.08
CA SER A 52 -7.93 0.52 -3.31
C SER A 52 -8.41 -0.51 -2.31
N SER A 53 -8.42 -1.79 -2.70
CA SER A 53 -8.64 -2.92 -1.80
C SER A 53 -7.33 -3.67 -1.62
N PHE A 54 -7.02 -4.07 -0.40
CA PHE A 54 -5.86 -4.92 -0.11
C PHE A 54 -6.11 -6.40 -0.41
N ARG A 55 -7.38 -6.82 -0.58
CA ARG A 55 -7.75 -8.22 -0.81
C ARG A 55 -8.07 -8.52 -2.26
N SER A 56 -8.83 -7.66 -2.95
CA SER A 56 -9.28 -7.93 -4.31
C SER A 56 -9.52 -6.67 -5.12
N SER A 57 -9.02 -6.68 -6.36
CA SER A 57 -9.34 -5.65 -7.33
C SER A 57 -10.65 -5.92 -8.11
N VAL A 58 -11.23 -7.11 -7.96
CA VAL A 58 -12.41 -7.56 -8.73
C VAL A 58 -13.69 -7.02 -8.08
N PRO A 59 -14.53 -6.23 -8.80
CA PRO A 59 -15.72 -5.61 -8.23
C PRO A 59 -16.72 -6.62 -7.68
N SER A 60 -16.96 -7.73 -8.38
CA SER A 60 -17.92 -8.75 -7.97
C SER A 60 -17.61 -9.37 -6.60
N HIS A 61 -16.34 -9.37 -6.17
CA HIS A 61 -15.94 -9.86 -4.84
C HIS A 61 -16.36 -8.92 -3.70
N LEU A 62 -16.69 -7.66 -3.99
CA LEU A 62 -17.13 -6.69 -3.00
C LEU A 62 -18.65 -6.75 -2.76
N VAL A 63 -19.39 -7.33 -3.70
CA VAL A 63 -20.84 -7.50 -3.59
C VAL A 63 -21.14 -8.75 -2.76
N ARG A 64 -22.14 -8.67 -1.88
CA ARG A 64 -22.63 -9.82 -1.09
C ARG A 64 -23.11 -10.95 -2.00
N ALA A 65 -22.80 -12.17 -1.61
CA ALA A 65 -23.23 -13.35 -2.37
C ALA A 65 -24.75 -13.35 -2.58
N GLY A 66 -25.18 -13.60 -3.81
CA GLY A 66 -26.59 -13.60 -4.20
C GLY A 66 -27.17 -12.21 -4.53
N GLN A 67 -26.38 -11.13 -4.44
CA GLN A 67 -26.80 -9.78 -4.79
C GLN A 67 -26.12 -9.29 -6.07
N ASP A 68 -26.72 -8.29 -6.73
CA ASP A 68 -26.17 -7.70 -7.97
C ASP A 68 -25.38 -6.41 -7.72
N ALA A 69 -25.65 -5.75 -6.60
CA ALA A 69 -25.00 -4.50 -6.22
C ALA A 69 -24.89 -4.37 -4.70
N GLY A 70 -23.93 -3.56 -4.26
CA GLY A 70 -23.72 -3.19 -2.88
C GLY A 70 -23.18 -1.78 -2.76
N MET A 71 -23.14 -1.26 -1.54
CA MET A 71 -22.57 0.06 -1.26
C MET A 71 -21.78 0.06 0.06
N PHE A 72 -20.81 0.97 0.15
CA PHE A 72 -20.12 1.34 1.37
C PHE A 72 -20.00 2.86 1.40
N SER A 73 -20.33 3.49 2.52
CA SER A 73 -20.22 4.94 2.69
C SER A 73 -19.51 5.32 3.97
N ALA A 74 -18.93 6.52 3.98
CA ALA A 74 -18.31 7.12 5.14
C ALA A 74 -18.62 8.62 5.18
N ALA A 75 -19.15 9.10 6.29
CA ALA A 75 -19.26 10.51 6.59
C ALA A 75 -17.95 10.99 7.23
N ILE A 76 -17.34 12.00 6.62
CA ILE A 76 -16.02 12.52 6.98
C ILE A 76 -16.17 13.98 7.35
N ARG A 77 -15.59 14.39 8.47
CA ARG A 77 -15.60 15.76 8.93
C ARG A 77 -14.22 16.23 9.41
N GLY A 78 -13.94 17.52 9.27
CA GLY A 78 -12.74 18.18 9.77
C GLY A 78 -12.39 19.40 8.92
N ASP A 79 -11.57 20.29 9.47
CA ASP A 79 -11.12 21.53 8.81
C ASP A 79 -12.25 22.38 8.19
N GLY A 80 -13.41 22.42 8.87
CA GLY A 80 -14.60 23.13 8.37
C GLY A 80 -15.28 22.49 7.17
N ARG A 81 -14.90 21.25 6.79
CA ARG A 81 -15.46 20.50 5.66
C ARG A 81 -16.30 19.32 6.13
N TYR A 82 -17.33 19.00 5.36
CA TYR A 82 -18.10 17.78 5.47
C TYR A 82 -18.12 17.07 4.12
N LEU A 83 -17.72 15.80 4.10
CA LEU A 83 -17.67 14.98 2.91
C LEU A 83 -18.46 13.68 3.17
N ASP A 84 -19.48 13.45 2.36
CA ASP A 84 -20.16 12.17 2.29
C ASP A 84 -19.55 11.37 1.14
N MET A 85 -18.74 10.37 1.48
CA MET A 85 -18.05 9.53 0.51
C MET A 85 -18.77 8.19 0.37
N GLU A 86 -19.17 7.87 -0.85
CA GLU A 86 -19.92 6.65 -1.15
C GLU A 86 -19.22 5.86 -2.27
N LEU A 87 -19.07 4.57 -2.05
CA LEU A 87 -18.68 3.58 -3.03
C LEU A 87 -19.91 2.74 -3.40
N ARG A 88 -20.31 2.77 -4.66
CA ARG A 88 -21.28 1.81 -5.23
C ARG A 88 -20.54 0.75 -6.02
N VAL A 89 -20.87 -0.49 -5.76
CA VAL A 89 -20.28 -1.64 -6.46
C VAL A 89 -21.36 -2.45 -7.15
N SER A 90 -21.06 -2.87 -8.36
CA SER A 90 -21.81 -3.89 -9.09
C SER A 90 -20.86 -5.08 -9.35
N ARG A 91 -21.35 -6.11 -10.04
CA ARG A 91 -20.50 -7.24 -10.45
C ARG A 91 -19.37 -6.83 -11.38
N GLU A 92 -19.51 -5.72 -12.12
CA GLU A 92 -18.56 -5.30 -13.16
C GLU A 92 -17.81 -4.02 -12.79
N THR A 93 -18.43 -3.11 -12.01
CA THR A 93 -17.95 -1.75 -11.84
C THR A 93 -17.87 -1.31 -10.38
N ARG A 94 -17.01 -0.32 -10.15
CA ARG A 94 -16.94 0.48 -8.92
C ARG A 94 -17.10 1.93 -9.28
N GLU A 95 -18.04 2.59 -8.62
CA GLU A 95 -18.33 3.99 -8.81
C GLU A 95 -18.22 4.73 -7.47
N TYR A 96 -17.54 5.87 -7.50
CA TYR A 96 -17.34 6.69 -6.31
C TYR A 96 -18.16 7.97 -6.41
N PHE A 97 -18.73 8.37 -5.29
CA PHE A 97 -19.48 9.63 -5.15
C PHE A 97 -18.94 10.40 -3.95
N VAL A 98 -18.91 11.74 -4.07
CA VAL A 98 -18.59 12.67 -2.99
C VAL A 98 -19.71 13.71 -2.95
N ASN A 99 -20.40 13.80 -1.83
CA ASN A 99 -21.59 14.66 -1.66
C ASN A 99 -22.60 14.45 -2.78
N GLY A 100 -22.91 13.20 -3.10
CA GLY A 100 -23.87 12.78 -4.14
C GLY A 100 -23.37 12.97 -5.58
N LYS A 101 -22.19 13.55 -5.81
CA LYS A 101 -21.64 13.75 -7.17
C LYS A 101 -20.64 12.67 -7.54
N LYS A 102 -20.82 12.02 -8.68
CA LYS A 102 -19.88 11.01 -9.19
C LYS A 102 -18.49 11.61 -9.40
N LYS A 103 -17.47 10.92 -8.90
CA LYS A 103 -16.06 11.31 -8.98
C LYS A 103 -15.20 10.17 -9.51
N ARG A 104 -14.10 10.51 -10.15
CA ARG A 104 -13.09 9.49 -10.51
C ARG A 104 -12.19 9.22 -9.32
N PRO A 105 -11.68 8.00 -9.15
CA PRO A 105 -10.75 7.66 -8.06
C PRO A 105 -9.56 8.63 -7.93
N ARG A 106 -9.05 9.15 -9.05
CA ARG A 106 -7.95 10.13 -9.05
C ARG A 106 -8.30 11.47 -8.40
N ASP A 107 -9.58 11.83 -8.42
CA ASP A 107 -10.07 13.12 -7.88
C ASP A 107 -10.40 12.99 -6.37
N ILE A 108 -10.31 11.79 -5.81
CA ILE A 108 -10.62 11.45 -4.40
C ILE A 108 -9.35 11.14 -3.61
N ARG A 109 -8.39 10.44 -4.26
CA ARG A 109 -7.14 10.05 -3.59
C ARG A 109 -6.43 11.24 -2.97
N GLY A 110 -5.89 11.03 -1.77
CA GLY A 110 -5.25 12.08 -0.98
C GLY A 110 -6.21 12.98 -0.22
N THR A 111 -7.53 12.85 -0.41
CA THR A 111 -8.52 13.60 0.39
C THR A 111 -8.50 13.15 1.85
N LEU A 112 -8.58 11.86 2.10
CA LEU A 112 -8.35 11.23 3.39
C LEU A 112 -7.53 9.96 3.13
N PRO A 113 -6.21 9.99 3.31
CA PRO A 113 -5.37 8.81 3.09
C PRO A 113 -5.58 7.77 4.17
N SER A 114 -5.19 6.52 3.90
CA SER A 114 -5.19 5.46 4.90
C SER A 114 -3.96 4.57 4.77
N VAL A 115 -3.48 4.08 5.92
CA VAL A 115 -2.41 3.08 6.02
C VAL A 115 -3.01 1.84 6.66
N LEU A 116 -2.89 0.71 5.95
CA LEU A 116 -3.29 -0.58 6.48
C LEU A 116 -2.07 -1.32 7.01
N PHE A 117 -2.26 -1.95 8.16
CA PHE A 117 -1.37 -2.95 8.69
C PHE A 117 -2.17 -4.24 8.93
N SER A 118 -1.77 -5.31 8.28
CA SER A 118 -2.41 -6.63 8.31
C SER A 118 -1.37 -7.73 8.45
N PRO A 119 -1.75 -8.98 8.80
CA PRO A 119 -0.82 -10.11 8.86
C PRO A 119 -0.09 -10.37 7.53
N GLU A 120 -0.72 -10.08 6.39
CA GLU A 120 -0.11 -10.21 5.06
C GLU A 120 1.08 -9.26 4.87
N ASP A 121 1.20 -8.19 5.65
CA ASP A 121 2.35 -7.28 5.57
C ASP A 121 3.67 -7.93 6.00
N LEU A 122 3.64 -9.05 6.72
CA LEU A 122 4.84 -9.86 6.98
C LEU A 122 5.49 -10.37 5.69
N GLU A 123 4.71 -10.51 4.61
CA GLU A 123 5.22 -10.78 3.26
C GLU A 123 6.13 -9.67 2.70
N LEU A 124 6.15 -8.49 3.31
CA LEU A 124 7.10 -7.43 2.96
C LEU A 124 8.55 -7.91 3.07
N MET A 125 8.84 -8.75 4.07
CA MET A 125 10.19 -9.30 4.25
C MET A 125 10.43 -10.61 3.51
N LYS A 126 9.41 -11.48 3.41
CA LYS A 126 9.56 -12.85 2.86
C LYS A 126 8.99 -13.03 1.46
N GLY A 127 8.07 -12.15 1.08
CA GLY A 127 7.30 -12.28 -0.14
C GLY A 127 8.02 -11.82 -1.41
N SER A 128 7.24 -11.75 -2.46
CA SER A 128 7.76 -11.41 -3.79
C SER A 128 8.13 -9.92 -3.91
N GLN A 129 9.06 -9.62 -4.82
CA GLN A 129 9.40 -8.25 -5.17
C GLN A 129 8.19 -7.46 -5.71
N SER A 130 7.21 -8.13 -6.31
CA SER A 130 5.95 -7.49 -6.72
C SER A 130 5.17 -6.95 -5.54
N PHE A 131 5.16 -7.65 -4.40
CA PHE A 131 4.53 -7.18 -3.17
C PHE A 131 5.25 -5.95 -2.59
N LYS A 132 6.59 -6.01 -2.49
CA LYS A 132 7.41 -4.88 -2.01
C LYS A 132 7.19 -3.62 -2.84
N ARG A 133 7.23 -3.75 -4.18
CA ARG A 133 6.93 -2.62 -5.09
C ARG A 133 5.50 -2.10 -4.93
N ALA A 134 4.53 -3.01 -4.75
CA ALA A 134 3.13 -2.62 -4.56
C ALA A 134 2.92 -1.75 -3.32
N GLN A 135 3.64 -2.01 -2.22
CA GLN A 135 3.59 -1.18 -1.01
C GLN A 135 4.09 0.25 -1.28
N VAL A 136 5.22 0.40 -2.00
CA VAL A 136 5.74 1.72 -2.40
C VAL A 136 4.78 2.41 -3.37
N ASP A 137 4.27 1.69 -4.36
CA ASP A 137 3.34 2.23 -5.37
C ASP A 137 1.99 2.65 -4.77
N GLN A 138 1.50 1.93 -3.75
CA GLN A 138 0.26 2.25 -3.06
C GLN A 138 0.38 3.56 -2.29
N MET A 139 1.49 3.76 -1.58
CA MET A 139 1.80 5.00 -0.89
C MET A 139 1.96 6.15 -1.90
N GLY A 140 2.78 5.98 -2.93
CA GLY A 140 2.98 6.99 -3.98
C GLY A 140 1.69 7.40 -4.68
N ALA A 141 0.78 6.46 -4.92
CA ALA A 141 -0.51 6.74 -5.53
C ALA A 141 -1.47 7.54 -4.63
N GLN A 142 -1.33 7.48 -3.32
CA GLN A 142 -2.10 8.31 -2.37
C GLN A 142 -1.52 9.73 -2.29
N LEU A 143 -0.20 9.86 -2.37
CA LEU A 143 0.51 11.13 -2.28
C LEU A 143 0.49 11.95 -3.58
N SER A 144 0.38 11.28 -4.74
CA SER A 144 0.49 11.94 -6.04
C SER A 144 -0.42 11.32 -7.10
N THR A 145 -1.30 12.15 -7.67
CA THR A 145 -2.13 11.77 -8.83
C THR A 145 -1.28 11.46 -10.06
N ASN A 146 -0.14 12.17 -10.23
CA ASN A 146 0.81 11.92 -11.30
C ASN A 146 1.47 10.54 -11.14
N TYR A 147 1.89 10.19 -9.91
CA TYR A 147 2.43 8.84 -9.64
C TYR A 147 1.47 7.76 -10.09
N HIS A 148 0.21 7.87 -9.69
CA HIS A 148 -0.82 6.90 -10.07
C HIS A 148 -1.01 6.82 -11.60
N ALA A 149 -1.04 7.95 -12.30
CA ALA A 149 -1.20 8.00 -13.74
C ALA A 149 -0.02 7.31 -14.45
N VAL A 150 1.21 7.70 -14.13
CA VAL A 150 2.42 7.12 -14.72
C VAL A 150 2.48 5.60 -14.48
N ARG A 151 2.17 5.14 -13.26
CA ARG A 151 2.13 3.70 -12.96
C ARG A 151 1.11 2.96 -13.83
N LYS A 152 -0.10 3.51 -13.99
CA LYS A 152 -1.16 2.91 -14.83
C LYS A 152 -0.79 2.89 -16.31
N ASP A 153 -0.19 3.95 -16.80
CA ASP A 153 0.28 4.03 -18.18
C ASP A 153 1.40 3.01 -18.42
N TYR A 154 2.34 2.88 -17.48
CA TYR A 154 3.38 1.86 -17.54
C TYR A 154 2.82 0.44 -17.57
N GLU A 155 1.87 0.10 -16.67
CA GLU A 155 1.22 -1.20 -16.65
C GLU A 155 0.51 -1.53 -17.97
N LYS A 156 -0.12 -0.53 -18.59
CA LYS A 156 -0.80 -0.67 -19.89
C LYS A 156 0.18 -0.95 -21.02
N ILE A 157 1.24 -0.14 -21.11
CA ILE A 157 2.28 -0.26 -22.16
C ILE A 157 3.03 -1.58 -22.02
N LEU A 158 3.37 -1.99 -20.81
CA LEU A 158 4.02 -3.27 -20.56
C LEU A 158 3.16 -4.47 -20.98
N ARG A 159 1.85 -4.45 -20.69
CA ARG A 159 0.93 -5.49 -21.19
C ARG A 159 0.89 -5.52 -22.72
N GLN A 160 0.93 -4.36 -23.36
CA GLN A 160 0.96 -4.25 -24.81
C GLN A 160 2.28 -4.80 -25.39
N LYS A 161 3.45 -4.43 -24.82
CA LYS A 161 4.75 -5.01 -25.23
C LYS A 161 4.75 -6.52 -25.09
N ASN A 162 4.32 -7.06 -23.94
CA ASN A 162 4.28 -8.50 -23.71
C ASN A 162 3.33 -9.24 -24.67
N ARG A 163 2.23 -8.60 -25.10
CA ARG A 163 1.36 -9.15 -26.15
C ARG A 163 2.08 -9.21 -27.49
N TYR A 164 2.76 -8.14 -27.89
CA TYR A 164 3.51 -8.10 -29.15
C TYR A 164 4.66 -9.10 -29.20
N LEU A 165 5.36 -9.31 -28.09
CA LEU A 165 6.36 -10.38 -27.96
C LEU A 165 5.76 -11.77 -28.17
N LYS A 166 4.51 -12.01 -27.73
CA LYS A 166 3.80 -13.27 -27.97
C LYS A 166 3.31 -13.42 -29.41
N GLU A 167 2.90 -12.32 -30.03
CA GLU A 167 2.42 -12.26 -31.43
C GLU A 167 3.57 -12.27 -32.44
N ASN A 168 4.83 -12.25 -31.98
CA ASN A 168 6.02 -12.33 -32.80
C ASN A 168 6.09 -11.22 -33.86
N VAL A 169 5.78 -9.98 -33.48
CA VAL A 169 5.84 -8.81 -34.37
C VAL A 169 7.29 -8.50 -34.79
N SER A 170 7.45 -7.70 -35.85
CA SER A 170 8.79 -7.40 -36.40
C SER A 170 9.70 -6.72 -35.36
N PRO A 171 11.03 -6.96 -35.42
CA PRO A 171 12.00 -6.33 -34.49
C PRO A 171 11.95 -4.79 -34.54
N LEU A 172 11.76 -4.21 -35.72
CA LEU A 172 11.64 -2.75 -35.87
C LEU A 172 10.42 -2.18 -35.12
N PHE A 173 9.31 -2.90 -35.14
CA PHE A 173 8.12 -2.51 -34.37
C PHE A 173 8.34 -2.63 -32.88
N LEU A 174 9.02 -3.70 -32.43
CA LEU A 174 9.40 -3.87 -31.01
C LEU A 174 10.32 -2.76 -30.52
N GLN A 175 11.25 -2.28 -31.36
CA GLN A 175 12.12 -1.16 -31.02
C GLN A 175 11.30 0.11 -30.70
N SER A 176 10.32 0.46 -31.55
CA SER A 176 9.44 1.61 -31.29
C SER A 176 8.66 1.47 -29.98
N ILE A 177 8.21 0.26 -29.63
CA ILE A 177 7.54 0.00 -28.37
C ILE A 177 8.52 0.09 -27.19
N ASN A 178 9.77 -0.36 -27.35
CA ASN A 178 10.81 -0.24 -26.32
C ASN A 178 11.09 1.21 -25.95
N GLU A 179 11.12 2.12 -26.92
CA GLU A 179 11.27 3.56 -26.67
C GLU A 179 10.13 4.11 -25.80
N VAL A 180 8.88 3.70 -26.08
CA VAL A 180 7.72 4.11 -25.26
C VAL A 180 7.80 3.50 -23.87
N VAL A 181 8.14 2.20 -23.74
CA VAL A 181 8.33 1.51 -22.46
C VAL A 181 9.43 2.20 -21.65
N ALA A 182 10.56 2.56 -22.27
CA ALA A 182 11.66 3.23 -21.59
C ALA A 182 11.28 4.65 -21.15
N THR A 183 10.53 5.39 -21.97
CA THR A 183 10.06 6.75 -21.65
C THR A 183 9.17 6.76 -20.42
N VAL A 184 8.16 5.89 -20.36
CA VAL A 184 7.25 5.83 -19.20
C VAL A 184 7.89 5.08 -18.04
N GLY A 185 8.71 4.06 -18.33
CA GLY A 185 9.46 3.29 -17.33
C GLY A 185 10.45 4.15 -16.55
N SER A 186 11.19 5.03 -17.21
CA SER A 186 12.13 5.96 -16.56
C SER A 186 11.40 6.98 -15.65
N GLN A 187 10.18 7.38 -16.02
CA GLN A 187 9.35 8.23 -15.14
C GLN A 187 8.96 7.48 -13.86
N LEU A 188 8.48 6.23 -14.00
CA LEU A 188 8.10 5.42 -12.83
C LEU A 188 9.31 5.08 -11.95
N TYR A 189 10.47 4.76 -12.55
CA TYR A 189 11.73 4.59 -11.84
C TYR A 189 12.05 5.80 -10.97
N ARG A 190 12.06 7.00 -11.56
CA ARG A 190 12.34 8.24 -10.83
C ARG A 190 11.38 8.47 -9.69
N LEU A 191 10.07 8.32 -9.92
CA LEU A 191 9.04 8.49 -8.89
C LEU A 191 9.23 7.51 -7.72
N ARG A 192 9.65 6.27 -7.99
CA ARG A 192 9.97 5.30 -6.93
C ARG A 192 11.23 5.67 -6.16
N CYS A 193 12.28 6.12 -6.84
CA CYS A 193 13.50 6.62 -6.18
C CYS A 193 13.19 7.80 -5.25
N GLU A 194 12.40 8.77 -5.71
CA GLU A 194 11.97 9.92 -4.91
C GLU A 194 11.13 9.48 -3.69
N MET A 195 10.26 8.49 -3.88
CA MET A 195 9.43 7.96 -2.80
C MET A 195 10.25 7.22 -1.75
N ILE A 196 11.20 6.38 -2.16
CA ILE A 196 12.09 5.65 -1.25
C ILE A 196 13.03 6.61 -0.52
N ALA A 197 13.57 7.61 -1.21
CA ALA A 197 14.40 8.63 -0.58
C ALA A 197 13.62 9.45 0.47
N ALA A 198 12.35 9.78 0.19
CA ALA A 198 11.49 10.48 1.13
C ALA A 198 11.11 9.61 2.34
N LEU A 199 10.90 8.30 2.15
CA LEU A 199 10.51 7.36 3.21
C LEU A 199 11.67 6.96 4.12
N SER A 200 12.90 6.89 3.58
CA SER A 200 14.06 6.36 4.28
C SER A 200 14.38 7.05 5.62
N PRO A 201 14.32 8.38 5.77
CA PRO A 201 14.56 9.03 7.06
C PRO A 201 13.56 8.59 8.15
N TYR A 202 12.26 8.51 7.81
CA TYR A 202 11.20 8.06 8.73
C TYR A 202 11.38 6.58 9.08
N LEU A 203 11.72 5.74 8.10
CA LEU A 203 11.98 4.33 8.35
C LEU A 203 13.15 4.14 9.34
N LYS A 204 14.23 4.89 9.17
CA LYS A 204 15.38 4.85 10.07
C LYS A 204 15.00 5.25 11.50
N GLU A 205 14.23 6.33 11.64
CA GLU A 205 13.81 6.81 12.96
C GLU A 205 12.84 5.83 13.64
N CYS A 206 11.77 5.41 12.97
CA CYS A 206 10.83 4.44 13.51
C CYS A 206 11.52 3.12 13.88
N TYR A 207 12.46 2.65 13.05
CA TYR A 207 13.19 1.42 13.36
C TYR A 207 14.13 1.61 14.55
N ARG A 208 14.79 2.77 14.66
CA ARG A 208 15.65 3.13 15.80
C ARG A 208 14.86 3.10 17.12
N GLU A 209 13.65 3.63 17.13
CA GLU A 209 12.78 3.60 18.31
C GLU A 209 12.40 2.17 18.70
N ILE A 210 11.98 1.33 17.75
CA ILE A 210 11.57 -0.05 18.01
C ILE A 210 12.74 -0.93 18.43
N SER A 211 13.94 -0.75 17.84
CA SER A 211 15.13 -1.55 18.12
C SER A 211 15.93 -1.05 19.34
N GLY A 212 15.57 0.13 19.87
CA GLY A 212 16.34 0.81 20.91
C GLY A 212 17.71 1.29 20.42
N GLY A 213 17.82 1.64 19.14
CA GLY A 213 19.04 2.18 18.53
C GLY A 213 20.17 1.18 18.35
N ARG A 214 19.90 -0.12 18.45
CA ARG A 214 20.93 -1.18 18.40
C ARG A 214 21.34 -1.58 16.98
N GLU A 215 20.51 -1.27 16.01
CA GLU A 215 20.64 -1.72 14.62
C GLU A 215 20.32 -0.57 13.67
N SER A 216 20.98 -0.56 12.52
CA SER A 216 20.74 0.40 11.44
C SER A 216 19.93 -0.25 10.32
N VAL A 217 18.97 0.49 9.74
CA VAL A 217 18.17 0.04 8.59
C VAL A 217 18.44 0.88 7.36
N GLU A 218 18.53 0.22 6.21
CA GLU A 218 18.59 0.86 4.90
C GLU A 218 17.52 0.27 3.99
N LEU A 219 16.89 1.14 3.19
CA LEU A 219 15.95 0.79 2.14
C LEU A 219 16.54 1.19 0.80
N VAL A 220 16.76 0.22 -0.09
CA VAL A 220 17.44 0.42 -1.36
C VAL A 220 16.55 0.02 -2.53
N TYR A 221 16.56 0.85 -3.58
CA TYR A 221 15.92 0.54 -4.85
C TYR A 221 16.95 0.17 -5.90
N VAL A 222 16.86 -1.06 -6.44
CA VAL A 222 17.79 -1.57 -7.44
C VAL A 222 17.05 -1.72 -8.77
N PRO A 223 17.36 -0.89 -9.77
CA PRO A 223 16.75 -1.00 -11.08
C PRO A 223 17.16 -2.28 -11.80
N SER A 224 16.28 -2.80 -12.64
CA SER A 224 16.41 -4.10 -13.31
C SER A 224 17.68 -4.21 -14.19
N TRP A 225 18.15 -3.10 -14.76
CA TRP A 225 19.37 -3.06 -15.56
C TRP A 225 20.67 -3.19 -14.74
N LEU A 226 20.60 -2.96 -13.43
CA LEU A 226 21.74 -3.12 -12.51
C LEU A 226 21.67 -4.42 -11.70
N ARG A 227 20.58 -5.17 -11.78
CA ARG A 227 20.33 -6.33 -10.92
C ARG A 227 21.44 -7.38 -10.95
N LYS A 228 22.09 -7.58 -12.10
CA LYS A 228 23.16 -8.57 -12.27
C LYS A 228 24.54 -8.06 -11.80
N SER A 229 24.66 -6.76 -11.49
CA SER A 229 25.94 -6.10 -11.19
C SER A 229 26.30 -6.12 -9.70
N PHE A 230 25.37 -6.52 -8.83
CA PHE A 230 25.54 -6.45 -7.40
C PHE A 230 25.39 -7.79 -6.69
N ASP A 231 26.18 -7.96 -5.63
CA ASP A 231 25.90 -8.92 -4.58
C ASP A 231 24.81 -8.33 -3.68
N LEU A 232 23.60 -8.91 -3.78
CA LEU A 232 22.42 -8.43 -3.05
C LEU A 232 22.39 -8.86 -1.57
N ASP A 233 23.35 -9.66 -1.12
CA ASP A 233 23.47 -10.01 0.30
C ASP A 233 23.95 -8.83 1.13
N ARG A 234 24.62 -7.87 0.49
CA ARG A 234 25.13 -6.62 1.08
C ARG A 234 24.51 -5.41 0.39
N ILE A 235 24.53 -4.27 1.08
CA ILE A 235 24.01 -3.01 0.54
C ILE A 235 24.69 -2.69 -0.79
N PRO A 236 23.95 -2.66 -1.92
CA PRO A 236 24.52 -2.24 -3.18
C PRO A 236 24.71 -0.71 -3.22
N SER A 237 25.82 -0.25 -3.76
CA SER A 237 26.02 1.17 -4.04
C SER A 237 25.27 1.55 -5.31
N VAL A 238 24.00 1.93 -5.17
CA VAL A 238 23.15 2.38 -6.29
C VAL A 238 22.97 3.88 -6.19
N GLU A 239 23.54 4.60 -7.14
CA GLU A 239 23.25 6.03 -7.29
C GLU A 239 21.95 6.22 -8.07
N ALA A 240 21.09 7.09 -7.56
CA ALA A 240 19.91 7.52 -8.32
C ALA A 240 20.36 8.39 -9.49
N ILE A 241 20.01 7.95 -10.70
CA ILE A 241 20.29 8.69 -11.93
C ILE A 241 19.05 9.48 -12.37
N ASP A 242 19.27 10.50 -13.19
CA ASP A 242 18.17 11.28 -13.72
C ASP A 242 17.31 10.47 -14.70
N ARG A 243 16.17 11.05 -15.11
CA ARG A 243 15.21 10.39 -15.99
C ARG A 243 15.80 10.06 -17.36
N ALA A 244 16.61 10.95 -17.94
CA ALA A 244 17.16 10.76 -19.28
C ALA A 244 18.17 9.61 -19.28
N ALA A 245 19.09 9.60 -18.32
CA ALA A 245 20.04 8.50 -18.13
C ALA A 245 19.33 7.16 -17.85
N ALA A 246 18.26 7.16 -17.04
CA ALA A 246 17.47 5.96 -16.80
C ALA A 246 16.76 5.45 -18.04
N GLN A 247 16.27 6.34 -18.92
CA GLN A 247 15.67 5.98 -20.20
C GLN A 247 16.70 5.33 -21.13
N GLU A 248 17.88 5.91 -21.25
CA GLU A 248 18.97 5.36 -22.06
C GLU A 248 19.41 3.97 -21.55
N ARG A 249 19.58 3.82 -20.23
CA ARG A 249 19.93 2.52 -19.62
C ARG A 249 18.88 1.44 -19.90
N LEU A 250 17.59 1.81 -19.82
CA LEU A 250 16.51 0.87 -20.15
C LEU A 250 16.50 0.46 -21.60
N ILE A 251 16.72 1.40 -22.54
CA ILE A 251 16.80 1.11 -23.99
C ILE A 251 17.96 0.15 -24.22
N SER A 252 19.18 0.51 -23.79
CA SER A 252 20.37 -0.32 -23.96
C SER A 252 20.18 -1.75 -23.42
N ALA A 253 19.63 -1.89 -22.21
CA ALA A 253 19.39 -3.20 -21.61
C ALA A 253 18.37 -4.05 -22.40
N MET A 254 17.33 -3.42 -22.95
CA MET A 254 16.33 -4.10 -23.79
C MET A 254 16.91 -4.49 -25.16
N GLU A 255 17.81 -3.68 -25.73
CA GLU A 255 18.50 -3.99 -26.99
C GLU A 255 19.52 -5.12 -26.84
N GLU A 256 20.33 -5.09 -25.78
CA GLU A 256 21.31 -6.13 -25.45
C GLU A 256 20.67 -7.53 -25.28
N ASP A 257 19.51 -7.61 -24.65
CA ASP A 257 18.81 -8.87 -24.39
C ASP A 257 17.58 -9.07 -25.31
N ALA A 258 17.48 -8.36 -26.45
CA ALA A 258 16.33 -8.42 -27.35
C ALA A 258 16.00 -9.85 -27.83
N HIS A 259 17.03 -10.64 -28.17
CA HIS A 259 16.87 -12.05 -28.56
C HIS A 259 16.24 -12.87 -27.42
N ARG A 260 16.68 -12.66 -26.19
CA ARG A 260 16.15 -13.37 -25.00
C ARG A 260 14.72 -12.96 -24.66
N GLU A 261 14.36 -11.66 -24.83
CA GLU A 261 12.98 -11.18 -24.68
C GLU A 261 12.06 -11.86 -25.70
N HIS A 262 12.55 -11.97 -26.94
CA HIS A 262 11.82 -12.62 -28.02
C HIS A 262 11.61 -14.11 -27.77
N GLU A 263 12.65 -14.85 -27.38
CA GLU A 263 12.56 -16.27 -27.06
C GLU A 263 11.61 -16.54 -25.87
N ARG A 264 11.71 -15.74 -24.81
CA ARG A 264 10.90 -15.88 -23.60
C ARG A 264 9.50 -15.27 -23.73
N ARG A 265 9.25 -14.52 -24.78
CA ARG A 265 7.99 -13.82 -25.06
C ARG A 265 7.49 -12.93 -23.92
N ILE A 266 8.44 -12.31 -23.21
CA ILE A 266 8.19 -11.43 -22.07
C ILE A 266 9.28 -10.38 -21.93
N SER A 267 8.92 -9.19 -21.47
CA SER A 267 9.88 -8.13 -21.17
C SER A 267 10.77 -8.52 -19.99
N LEU A 268 12.10 -8.37 -20.16
CA LEU A 268 13.13 -8.74 -19.19
C LEU A 268 13.68 -7.55 -18.39
N TYR A 269 13.34 -6.33 -18.80
CA TYR A 269 13.80 -5.10 -18.14
C TYR A 269 12.64 -4.13 -17.91
N GLY A 270 12.79 -3.30 -16.88
CA GLY A 270 11.86 -2.23 -16.53
C GLY A 270 11.39 -2.29 -15.08
N PRO A 271 10.65 -1.24 -14.65
CA PRO A 271 10.15 -1.09 -13.29
C PRO A 271 9.37 -2.27 -12.70
N GLN A 272 8.78 -3.15 -13.52
CA GLN A 272 8.10 -4.37 -13.07
C GLN A 272 9.08 -5.43 -12.50
N LEU A 273 10.37 -5.30 -12.77
CA LEU A 273 11.41 -6.22 -12.33
C LEU A 273 12.43 -5.59 -11.37
N ASP A 274 12.30 -4.30 -11.08
CA ASP A 274 13.16 -3.61 -10.12
C ASP A 274 12.97 -4.20 -8.71
N LEU A 275 14.00 -4.08 -7.87
CA LEU A 275 14.00 -4.62 -6.53
C LEU A 275 13.84 -3.50 -5.51
N VAL A 276 13.12 -3.80 -4.44
CA VAL A 276 13.01 -2.99 -3.21
C VAL A 276 13.57 -3.86 -2.09
N GLU A 277 14.73 -3.50 -1.57
CA GLU A 277 15.45 -4.32 -0.59
C GLU A 277 15.66 -3.58 0.72
N PHE A 278 15.51 -4.34 1.80
CA PHE A 278 15.78 -3.88 3.16
C PHE A 278 17.09 -4.50 3.65
N TYR A 279 17.92 -3.68 4.28
CA TYR A 279 19.18 -4.11 4.89
C TYR A 279 19.19 -3.74 6.36
N LEU A 280 19.71 -4.65 7.18
CA LEU A 280 20.00 -4.43 8.61
C LEU A 280 21.50 -4.59 8.83
N ASP A 281 22.13 -3.58 9.40
CA ASP A 281 23.58 -3.55 9.65
C ASP A 281 24.42 -3.99 8.43
N GLY A 282 23.96 -3.59 7.24
CA GLY A 282 24.65 -3.87 5.98
C GLY A 282 24.30 -5.21 5.32
N LEU A 283 23.48 -6.06 5.95
CA LEU A 283 23.11 -7.37 5.45
C LEU A 283 21.65 -7.40 4.98
N ASN A 284 21.35 -8.16 3.93
CA ASN A 284 19.99 -8.28 3.38
C ASN A 284 19.03 -8.84 4.42
N ALA A 285 18.01 -8.07 4.77
CA ALA A 285 17.08 -8.44 5.84
C ALA A 285 16.20 -9.67 5.50
N GLN A 286 15.92 -9.93 4.23
CA GLN A 286 15.15 -11.11 3.82
C GLN A 286 15.90 -12.40 4.15
N GLN A 287 17.22 -12.40 4.03
CA GLN A 287 18.06 -13.59 4.21
C GLN A 287 18.58 -13.72 5.65
N PHE A 288 19.00 -12.62 6.27
CA PHE A 288 19.79 -12.63 7.49
C PHE A 288 19.03 -12.13 8.74
N ALA A 289 17.91 -11.41 8.59
CA ALA A 289 17.17 -10.93 9.74
C ALA A 289 16.36 -12.04 10.44
N SER A 290 16.41 -12.05 11.77
CA SER A 290 15.55 -12.92 12.59
C SER A 290 14.07 -12.57 12.40
N GLN A 291 13.18 -13.48 12.76
CA GLN A 291 11.73 -13.23 12.67
C GLN A 291 11.30 -11.99 13.46
N GLY A 292 11.92 -11.76 14.63
CA GLY A 292 11.68 -10.58 15.44
C GLY A 292 12.09 -9.29 14.71
N GLN A 293 13.30 -9.25 14.12
CA GLN A 293 13.78 -8.12 13.32
C GLN A 293 12.89 -7.87 12.10
N GLN A 294 12.46 -8.93 11.40
CA GLN A 294 11.53 -8.79 10.27
C GLN A 294 10.19 -8.15 10.66
N ARG A 295 9.62 -8.56 11.82
CA ARG A 295 8.41 -7.93 12.37
C ARG A 295 8.64 -6.47 12.75
N SER A 296 9.80 -6.14 13.34
CA SER A 296 10.18 -4.75 13.63
C SER A 296 10.30 -3.90 12.38
N LEU A 297 10.90 -4.45 11.31
CA LEU A 297 11.03 -3.76 10.03
C LEU A 297 9.66 -3.47 9.39
N VAL A 298 8.74 -4.44 9.40
CA VAL A 298 7.39 -4.25 8.87
C VAL A 298 6.66 -3.17 9.64
N LEU A 299 6.72 -3.21 10.99
CA LEU A 299 6.10 -2.20 11.84
C LEU A 299 6.70 -0.81 11.56
N ALA A 300 8.04 -0.69 11.56
CA ALA A 300 8.74 0.56 11.28
C ALA A 300 8.38 1.12 9.89
N PHE A 301 8.27 0.26 8.88
CA PHE A 301 7.86 0.65 7.54
C PHE A 301 6.43 1.22 7.51
N LYS A 302 5.50 0.62 8.24
CA LYS A 302 4.12 1.13 8.35
C LYS A 302 4.03 2.44 9.13
N MET A 303 4.77 2.57 10.23
CA MET A 303 4.88 3.82 10.98
C MET A 303 5.47 4.93 10.12
N ALA A 304 6.55 4.65 9.42
CA ALA A 304 7.17 5.59 8.48
C ALA A 304 6.22 6.04 7.35
N GLN A 305 5.35 5.15 6.87
CA GLN A 305 4.31 5.52 5.91
C GLN A 305 3.31 6.53 6.50
N VAL A 306 2.89 6.33 7.76
CA VAL A 306 1.97 7.26 8.45
C VAL A 306 2.61 8.63 8.56
N GLU A 307 3.84 8.72 9.03
CA GLU A 307 4.57 9.97 9.21
C GLU A 307 4.82 10.71 7.89
N LEU A 308 5.30 10.00 6.86
CA LEU A 308 5.54 10.59 5.54
C LEU A 308 4.24 11.14 4.92
N ILE A 309 3.14 10.40 5.04
CA ILE A 309 1.83 10.83 4.52
C ILE A 309 1.35 12.07 5.29
N ALA A 310 1.47 12.06 6.61
CA ALA A 310 1.07 13.19 7.46
C ALA A 310 1.85 14.47 7.10
N GLU A 311 3.18 14.36 6.94
CA GLU A 311 4.00 15.52 6.53
C GLU A 311 3.63 16.03 5.14
N ARG A 312 3.52 15.13 4.16
CA ARG A 312 3.32 15.49 2.75
C ARG A 312 1.94 16.09 2.46
N LEU A 313 0.91 15.63 3.16
CA LEU A 313 -0.47 16.09 2.96
C LEU A 313 -0.94 17.08 4.02
N GLY A 314 -0.13 17.34 5.07
CA GLY A 314 -0.54 18.16 6.21
C GLY A 314 -1.74 17.59 6.97
N GLN A 315 -1.96 16.28 6.87
CA GLN A 315 -3.10 15.56 7.43
C GLN A 315 -2.72 14.12 7.79
N ASN A 316 -3.07 13.69 8.99
CA ASN A 316 -2.87 12.32 9.40
C ASN A 316 -3.71 11.36 8.56
N PRO A 317 -3.15 10.21 8.11
CA PRO A 317 -3.92 9.15 7.49
C PRO A 317 -4.78 8.43 8.54
N VAL A 318 -5.84 7.77 8.08
CA VAL A 318 -6.55 6.76 8.89
C VAL A 318 -5.69 5.51 9.00
N LEU A 319 -5.43 5.05 10.22
CA LEU A 319 -4.69 3.82 10.47
C LEU A 319 -5.67 2.65 10.62
N LEU A 320 -5.46 1.61 9.84
CA LEU A 320 -6.27 0.39 9.82
C LEU A 320 -5.43 -0.79 10.29
N LEU A 321 -5.76 -1.38 11.44
CA LEU A 321 -5.03 -2.49 12.05
C LEU A 321 -5.89 -3.76 12.03
N ASP A 322 -5.60 -4.67 11.09
CA ASP A 322 -6.36 -5.91 10.93
C ASP A 322 -5.72 -7.08 11.69
N ASP A 323 -6.19 -7.36 12.90
CA ASP A 323 -5.77 -8.48 13.77
C ASP A 323 -4.25 -8.54 14.08
N VAL A 324 -3.53 -7.42 13.92
CA VAL A 324 -2.07 -7.39 14.08
C VAL A 324 -1.61 -7.32 15.53
N MET A 325 -2.47 -6.90 16.45
CA MET A 325 -2.11 -6.75 17.87
C MET A 325 -1.70 -8.08 18.51
N SER A 326 -2.24 -9.20 18.02
CA SER A 326 -1.90 -10.55 18.47
C SER A 326 -0.54 -11.03 17.99
N GLU A 327 -0.01 -10.44 16.92
CA GLU A 327 1.28 -10.80 16.29
C GLU A 327 2.47 -10.03 16.88
N LEU A 328 2.20 -9.02 17.71
CA LEU A 328 3.23 -8.14 18.29
C LEU A 328 3.55 -8.53 19.74
N ASP A 329 4.84 -8.55 20.07
CA ASP A 329 5.31 -8.58 21.46
C ASP A 329 5.09 -7.24 22.18
N ALA A 330 5.42 -7.18 23.47
CA ALA A 330 5.18 -6.00 24.30
C ALA A 330 5.88 -4.74 23.73
N THR A 331 7.15 -4.83 23.36
CA THR A 331 7.94 -3.69 22.87
C THR A 331 7.35 -3.11 21.58
N ARG A 332 7.02 -3.97 20.61
CA ARG A 332 6.41 -3.54 19.34
C ARG A 332 5.00 -3.00 19.52
N ARG A 333 4.27 -3.60 20.45
CA ARG A 333 2.93 -3.12 20.81
C ARG A 333 3.00 -1.72 21.42
N ASP A 334 3.95 -1.46 22.31
CA ASP A 334 4.14 -0.15 22.93
C ASP A 334 4.52 0.92 21.92
N ALA A 335 5.39 0.60 20.96
CA ALA A 335 5.73 1.50 19.85
C ALA A 335 4.49 1.84 18.99
N LEU A 336 3.67 0.83 18.65
CA LEU A 336 2.42 1.07 17.92
C LEU A 336 1.42 1.88 18.75
N LEU A 337 1.33 1.66 20.05
CA LEU A 337 0.48 2.42 20.96
C LEU A 337 0.89 3.89 21.04
N SER A 338 2.18 4.19 21.02
CA SER A 338 2.69 5.56 20.94
C SER A 338 2.19 6.29 19.69
N LEU A 339 2.18 5.61 18.54
CA LEU A 339 1.62 6.16 17.29
C LEU A 339 0.10 6.38 17.39
N ILE A 340 -0.64 5.42 17.96
CA ILE A 340 -2.11 5.47 18.10
C ILE A 340 -2.56 6.55 19.08
N SER A 341 -1.80 6.78 20.17
CA SER A 341 -2.12 7.79 21.20
C SER A 341 -1.94 9.24 20.70
N GLY A 342 -1.39 9.42 19.50
CA GLY A 342 -1.36 10.69 18.78
C GLY A 342 -2.72 11.06 18.17
N GLU A 343 -2.72 12.04 17.26
CA GLU A 343 -3.94 12.51 16.57
C GLU A 343 -4.36 11.63 15.36
N VAL A 344 -3.89 10.36 15.31
CA VAL A 344 -4.16 9.44 14.20
C VAL A 344 -5.43 8.67 14.46
N GLN A 345 -6.47 8.90 13.65
CA GLN A 345 -7.69 8.11 13.74
C GLN A 345 -7.39 6.65 13.40
N THR A 346 -7.71 5.73 14.32
CA THR A 346 -7.31 4.33 14.21
C THR A 346 -8.52 3.39 14.37
N PHE A 347 -8.60 2.41 13.47
CA PHE A 347 -9.51 1.28 13.54
C PHE A 347 -8.70 0.01 13.79
N VAL A 348 -9.04 -0.70 14.84
CA VAL A 348 -8.39 -1.96 15.24
C VAL A 348 -9.40 -3.09 15.18
N THR A 349 -9.08 -4.20 14.54
CA THR A 349 -9.88 -5.42 14.66
C THR A 349 -9.21 -6.41 15.59
N ALA A 350 -10.02 -7.11 16.39
CA ALA A 350 -9.56 -8.17 17.28
C ALA A 350 -10.61 -9.27 17.44
N THR A 351 -10.17 -10.47 17.76
CA THR A 351 -11.09 -11.59 18.08
C THR A 351 -11.74 -11.46 19.43
N ASN A 352 -11.05 -10.85 20.40
CA ASN A 352 -11.55 -10.61 21.75
C ASN A 352 -10.91 -9.31 22.29
N ALA A 353 -11.68 -8.48 22.99
CA ALA A 353 -11.19 -7.26 23.62
C ALA A 353 -10.07 -7.52 24.66
N GLU A 354 -10.11 -8.67 25.34
CA GLU A 354 -9.09 -9.05 26.32
C GLU A 354 -7.69 -9.28 25.73
N LYS A 355 -7.61 -9.61 24.42
CA LYS A 355 -6.35 -9.76 23.68
C LYS A 355 -5.72 -8.43 23.29
N VAL A 356 -6.48 -7.37 23.44
CA VAL A 356 -6.01 -6.00 23.21
C VAL A 356 -5.57 -5.43 24.56
N SER A 357 -4.47 -4.67 24.57
CA SER A 357 -3.94 -4.06 25.79
C SER A 357 -5.06 -3.34 26.58
N PRO A 358 -5.13 -3.48 27.92
CA PRO A 358 -6.10 -2.75 28.77
C PRO A 358 -6.03 -1.22 28.52
N ALA A 359 -4.86 -0.68 28.24
CA ALA A 359 -4.67 0.73 27.92
C ALA A 359 -5.41 1.12 26.63
N LEU A 360 -5.38 0.30 25.60
CA LEU A 360 -6.14 0.55 24.37
C LEU A 360 -7.65 0.41 24.60
N SER A 361 -8.07 -0.63 25.32
CA SER A 361 -9.49 -0.87 25.55
C SER A 361 -10.15 0.24 26.35
N SER A 362 -9.40 0.92 27.24
CA SER A 362 -9.94 2.05 28.03
C SER A 362 -10.09 3.35 27.21
N LEU A 363 -9.34 3.50 26.13
CA LEU A 363 -9.36 4.68 25.27
C LEU A 363 -10.24 4.47 24.03
N ALA A 364 -10.52 3.20 23.70
CA ALA A 364 -11.22 2.84 22.47
C ALA A 364 -12.74 2.85 22.64
N ARG A 365 -13.43 3.28 21.60
CA ARG A 365 -14.81 2.90 21.40
C ARG A 365 -14.86 1.43 20.96
N VAL A 366 -15.41 0.57 21.80
CA VAL A 366 -15.56 -0.87 21.49
C VAL A 366 -16.85 -1.09 20.72
N VAL A 367 -16.74 -1.74 19.57
CA VAL A 367 -17.86 -2.14 18.70
C VAL A 367 -17.85 -3.65 18.59
N GLN A 368 -18.89 -4.29 19.06
CA GLN A 368 -19.02 -5.74 18.97
C GLN A 368 -19.83 -6.12 17.72
N ILE A 369 -19.30 -7.04 16.91
CA ILE A 369 -19.99 -7.57 15.73
C ILE A 369 -20.14 -9.09 15.83
N GLY A 370 -21.31 -9.63 15.40
CA GLY A 370 -21.60 -11.07 15.42
C GLY A 370 -21.92 -11.63 16.80
N GLY A 371 -22.39 -10.81 17.77
CA GLY A 371 -23.09 -11.27 18.96
C GLY A 371 -24.61 -11.23 18.68
N GLU A 372 -25.32 -12.28 19.11
CA GLU A 372 -26.79 -12.29 19.14
C GLU A 372 -27.33 -11.15 20.00
#